data_b0322630388f047af90014345f9121f1
#
_entry.id   b0322630388f047af90014345f9121f1
#
_cell.length_a   1.000
_cell.length_b   1.000
_cell.length_c   1.000
_cell.angle_alpha   90.00
_cell.angle_beta   90.00
_cell.angle_gamma   90.00
#
_symmetry.space_group_name_H-M   'P 1'
#
loop_
_entity.id
_entity.type
_entity.pdbx_description
1 polymer ?
#
loop_
_entity_poly.entity_id
_entity_poly.type
_entity_poly.pdbx_seq_one_letter_code
_entity_poly.pdbx_strand_id
1 'polypeptide(L)'
;MKGITRFIVVLAFLMGTMLPMQAGKVKDSKTTYAKDALQPFVDSGQLSGAISVLYDNGVQETCCIGYADVAAKRRIKMDNVFMQCSQTKGFCGVTIAKLVEEGKISLDDPVSKYLPEFETLWVLDEDKDGVRKLHKAKNVLTIRMVMNHTGGFPFEISAKRGDIKGGGWSGGAPIRQTAAIAASSPLMFEPGTREAYSNTGIDIGAAVVEVVTGMKWEQYLKQEVLDPLGMKSTWFWPTDRQLKNKIELYESREDGPAVWVEQMAMQQKPYNDSHVFASAGAGLWTTANDQLKFYKMLMNLGVGDNGVRILKEETVKNILAVSSRPAGMGGYSLGLVAPEQDNEDAWFGHGGAWSTNCIVNWHKKQLRMWIQQRAGGPEPWDPAYNEAVEKFFSQHLGQSGVEAYTGRTSE
;
A
#
# COMPACT_ATOMS: atom_id res chain seq x y z
N MET A 1 -42.54 48.36 -35.60
CA MET A 1 -42.31 47.97 -34.17
C MET A 1 -42.68 46.49 -34.04
N LYS A 2 -41.67 45.60 -34.03
CA LYS A 2 -41.88 44.16 -33.84
C LYS A 2 -41.22 43.78 -32.52
N GLY A 3 -42.02 43.34 -31.54
CA GLY A 3 -41.59 42.94 -30.22
C GLY A 3 -40.84 41.60 -30.26
N ILE A 4 -39.64 41.57 -29.66
CA ILE A 4 -38.84 40.35 -29.46
C ILE A 4 -39.18 39.83 -28.08
N THR A 5 -39.91 38.70 -28.03
CA THR A 5 -40.19 37.96 -26.79
C THR A 5 -38.94 37.11 -26.45
N ARG A 6 -38.25 37.44 -25.35
CA ARG A 6 -37.15 36.63 -24.80
C ARG A 6 -37.74 35.49 -23.98
N PHE A 7 -37.52 34.25 -24.43
CA PHE A 7 -37.74 33.05 -23.59
C PHE A 7 -36.54 32.90 -22.65
N ILE A 8 -36.79 33.01 -21.36
CA ILE A 8 -35.83 32.63 -20.31
C ILE A 8 -36.08 31.14 -20.01
N VAL A 9 -35.11 30.30 -20.41
CA VAL A 9 -35.08 28.88 -20.00
C VAL A 9 -34.43 28.82 -18.64
N VAL A 10 -35.21 28.56 -17.59
CA VAL A 10 -34.70 28.27 -16.24
C VAL A 10 -34.36 26.81 -16.20
N LEU A 11 -33.03 26.50 -16.24
CA LEU A 11 -32.53 25.17 -15.94
C LEU A 11 -32.56 24.99 -14.41
N ALA A 12 -33.53 24.27 -13.90
CA ALA A 12 -33.55 23.82 -12.53
C ALA A 12 -32.50 22.68 -12.34
N PHE A 13 -31.37 22.99 -11.75
CA PHE A 13 -30.44 21.97 -11.25
C PHE A 13 -31.11 21.28 -10.05
N LEU A 14 -31.57 20.06 -10.24
CA LEU A 14 -31.91 19.14 -9.16
C LEU A 14 -30.58 18.74 -8.46
N MET A 15 -30.18 19.51 -7.47
CA MET A 15 -29.21 19.04 -6.46
C MET A 15 -29.91 17.94 -5.65
N GLY A 16 -29.71 16.71 -6.06
CA GLY A 16 -29.99 15.55 -5.21
C GLY A 16 -29.12 15.66 -3.96
N THR A 17 -29.72 16.04 -2.83
CA THR A 17 -29.09 15.96 -1.52
C THR A 17 -28.84 14.48 -1.23
N MET A 18 -27.63 13.97 -1.55
CA MET A 18 -27.16 12.73 -0.97
C MET A 18 -27.02 12.99 0.54
N LEU A 19 -27.94 12.44 1.31
CA LEU A 19 -27.79 12.36 2.75
C LEU A 19 -26.45 11.66 3.03
N PRO A 20 -25.59 12.23 3.89
CA PRO A 20 -24.36 11.54 4.28
C PRO A 20 -24.75 10.21 4.89
N MET A 21 -24.24 9.12 4.30
CA MET A 21 -24.36 7.78 4.88
C MET A 21 -23.60 7.85 6.22
N GLN A 22 -24.34 7.95 7.31
CA GLN A 22 -23.77 7.98 8.64
C GLN A 22 -23.10 6.62 8.86
N ALA A 23 -21.78 6.60 8.94
CA ALA A 23 -21.05 5.40 9.34
C ALA A 23 -21.64 4.93 10.67
N GLY A 24 -22.17 3.73 10.72
CA GLY A 24 -22.72 3.14 11.93
C GLY A 24 -21.64 3.19 13.03
N LYS A 25 -22.04 3.48 14.28
CA LYS A 25 -21.11 3.47 15.40
C LYS A 25 -20.45 2.09 15.47
N VAL A 26 -19.10 2.05 15.32
CA VAL A 26 -18.32 0.84 15.55
C VAL A 26 -18.52 0.41 17.00
N LYS A 27 -18.86 -0.85 17.20
CA LYS A 27 -19.03 -1.46 18.51
C LYS A 27 -17.76 -2.23 18.87
N ASP A 28 -17.13 -1.87 19.97
CA ASP A 28 -16.02 -2.64 20.50
C ASP A 28 -16.46 -4.07 20.84
N SER A 29 -15.73 -5.04 20.33
CA SER A 29 -15.93 -6.44 20.70
C SER A 29 -15.57 -6.63 22.18
N LYS A 30 -16.28 -7.56 22.83
CA LYS A 30 -15.91 -8.03 24.17
C LYS A 30 -14.89 -9.17 24.12
N THR A 31 -14.56 -9.67 22.92
CA THR A 31 -13.60 -10.75 22.75
C THR A 31 -12.18 -10.26 22.95
N THR A 32 -11.31 -11.15 23.37
CA THR A 32 -9.88 -10.92 23.60
C THR A 32 -9.02 -11.94 22.87
N TYR A 33 -9.55 -12.52 21.78
CA TYR A 33 -8.92 -13.64 21.09
C TYR A 33 -7.49 -13.37 20.67
N ALA A 34 -7.24 -12.23 20.01
CA ALA A 34 -5.89 -11.85 19.61
C ALA A 34 -4.97 -11.65 20.82
N LYS A 35 -5.47 -11.02 21.89
CA LYS A 35 -4.72 -10.82 23.12
C LYS A 35 -4.36 -12.14 23.78
N ASP A 36 -5.32 -13.03 23.95
CA ASP A 36 -5.12 -14.31 24.63
C ASP A 36 -4.15 -15.21 23.86
N ALA A 37 -4.22 -15.19 22.53
CA ALA A 37 -3.30 -15.92 21.66
C ALA A 37 -1.86 -15.39 21.71
N LEU A 38 -1.68 -14.06 21.83
CA LEU A 38 -0.37 -13.41 21.73
C LEU A 38 0.32 -13.23 23.09
N GLN A 39 -0.42 -13.22 24.20
CA GLN A 39 0.14 -12.94 25.55
C GLN A 39 1.29 -13.86 25.93
N PRO A 40 1.26 -15.19 25.71
CA PRO A 40 2.37 -16.07 26.04
C PRO A 40 3.69 -15.69 25.35
N PHE A 41 3.62 -15.21 24.10
CA PHE A 41 4.81 -14.81 23.34
C PHE A 41 5.37 -13.46 23.76
N VAL A 42 4.52 -12.56 24.27
CA VAL A 42 4.97 -11.32 24.91
C VAL A 42 5.61 -11.62 26.27
N ASP A 43 5.04 -12.50 27.04
CA ASP A 43 5.54 -12.88 28.37
C ASP A 43 6.89 -13.61 28.29
N SER A 44 7.11 -14.43 27.26
CA SER A 44 8.41 -15.05 26.95
C SER A 44 9.43 -14.08 26.33
N GLY A 45 8.97 -12.90 25.87
CA GLY A 45 9.79 -11.92 25.17
C GLY A 45 10.03 -12.21 23.68
N GLN A 46 9.52 -13.33 23.14
CA GLN A 46 9.63 -13.67 21.72
C GLN A 46 8.95 -12.63 20.84
N LEU A 47 7.79 -12.11 21.25
CA LEU A 47 7.08 -11.01 20.62
C LEU A 47 7.33 -9.71 21.38
N SER A 48 8.08 -8.76 20.78
CA SER A 48 8.31 -7.44 21.40
C SER A 48 7.01 -6.66 21.60
N GLY A 49 6.18 -6.63 20.61
CA GLY A 49 4.86 -6.03 20.62
C GLY A 49 4.18 -6.05 19.27
N ALA A 50 2.86 -6.01 19.27
CA ALA A 50 2.04 -5.99 18.06
C ALA A 50 0.74 -5.19 18.26
N ILE A 51 0.18 -4.72 17.15
CA ILE A 51 -1.17 -4.20 17.04
C ILE A 51 -1.95 -5.11 16.09
N SER A 52 -3.08 -5.60 16.56
CA SER A 52 -4.06 -6.32 15.74
C SER A 52 -5.39 -5.59 15.78
N VAL A 53 -6.01 -5.41 14.60
CA VAL A 53 -7.39 -4.96 14.49
C VAL A 53 -8.15 -5.94 13.62
N LEU A 54 -9.19 -6.51 14.18
CA LEU A 54 -10.16 -7.38 13.50
C LEU A 54 -11.49 -6.64 13.46
N TYR A 55 -12.04 -6.49 12.27
CA TYR A 55 -13.31 -5.79 12.07
C TYR A 55 -14.26 -6.64 11.24
N ASP A 56 -15.47 -6.78 11.70
CA ASP A 56 -16.54 -7.53 11.04
C ASP A 56 -17.85 -6.76 11.14
N ASN A 57 -18.30 -6.21 10.03
CA ASN A 57 -19.61 -5.58 9.84
C ASN A 57 -20.07 -4.71 11.03
N GLY A 58 -19.21 -3.81 11.50
CA GLY A 58 -19.52 -2.86 12.60
C GLY A 58 -19.03 -3.30 13.98
N VAL A 59 -18.49 -4.51 14.14
CA VAL A 59 -17.88 -4.99 15.39
C VAL A 59 -16.36 -5.00 15.22
N GLN A 60 -15.61 -4.47 16.18
CA GLN A 60 -14.15 -4.39 16.12
C GLN A 60 -13.50 -4.94 17.39
N GLU A 61 -12.53 -5.85 17.23
CA GLU A 61 -11.57 -6.19 18.26
C GLU A 61 -10.25 -5.46 18.00
N THR A 62 -9.76 -4.70 18.98
CA THR A 62 -8.48 -4.01 18.92
C THR A 62 -7.57 -4.54 20.00
N CYS A 63 -6.42 -5.11 19.60
CA CYS A 63 -5.40 -5.60 20.50
C CYS A 63 -4.10 -4.79 20.30
N CYS A 64 -3.67 -4.09 21.35
CA CYS A 64 -2.33 -3.52 21.45
C CYS A 64 -1.61 -4.27 22.58
N ILE A 65 -0.61 -5.08 22.24
CA ILE A 65 0.05 -5.96 23.19
C ILE A 65 1.58 -5.83 23.14
N GLY A 66 2.24 -5.93 24.29
CA GLY A 66 3.69 -5.78 24.40
C GLY A 66 4.14 -4.31 24.36
N TYR A 67 5.28 -4.07 23.72
CA TYR A 67 6.01 -2.81 23.80
C TYR A 67 6.32 -2.25 22.40
N ALA A 68 6.19 -0.94 22.27
CA ALA A 68 6.75 -0.19 21.15
C ALA A 68 8.26 0.02 21.31
N ASP A 69 8.75 -0.01 22.55
CA ASP A 69 10.16 0.02 22.93
C ASP A 69 10.33 -0.82 24.19
N VAL A 70 10.99 -1.96 24.05
CA VAL A 70 11.18 -2.93 25.13
C VAL A 70 12.12 -2.36 26.21
N ALA A 71 13.21 -1.72 25.79
CA ALA A 71 14.21 -1.17 26.72
C ALA A 71 13.64 -0.04 27.55
N ALA A 72 12.87 0.86 26.95
CA ALA A 72 12.18 1.95 27.64
C ALA A 72 10.87 1.51 28.33
N LYS A 73 10.47 0.24 28.20
CA LYS A 73 9.17 -0.29 28.69
C LYS A 73 7.98 0.53 28.20
N ARG A 74 8.09 1.13 27.01
CA ARG A 74 7.02 1.94 26.40
C ARG A 74 6.01 1.02 25.71
N ARG A 75 4.81 0.93 26.29
CA ARG A 75 3.74 0.08 25.77
C ARG A 75 3.33 0.50 24.36
N ILE A 76 3.01 -0.48 23.52
CA ILE A 76 2.50 -0.24 22.17
C ILE A 76 1.06 0.29 22.20
N LYS A 77 0.73 1.19 21.27
CA LYS A 77 -0.58 1.86 21.15
C LYS A 77 -0.93 2.12 19.69
N MET A 78 -2.20 2.34 19.40
CA MET A 78 -2.72 2.63 18.07
C MET A 78 -2.15 3.90 17.42
N ASP A 79 -1.62 4.83 18.21
CA ASP A 79 -1.00 6.07 17.76
C ASP A 79 0.53 6.01 17.64
N ASN A 80 1.14 4.86 17.90
CA ASN A 80 2.56 4.71 17.63
C ASN A 80 2.86 4.77 16.14
N VAL A 81 3.96 5.46 15.82
CA VAL A 81 4.41 5.65 14.44
C VAL A 81 5.21 4.43 13.99
N PHE A 82 4.97 3.96 12.79
CA PHE A 82 5.72 2.89 12.16
C PHE A 82 5.91 3.14 10.67
N MET A 83 6.94 2.56 10.10
CA MET A 83 7.12 2.57 8.65
C MET A 83 6.29 1.44 8.05
N GLN A 84 5.32 1.80 7.19
CA GLN A 84 4.42 0.81 6.61
C GLN A 84 5.01 0.09 5.39
N CYS A 85 6.20 0.51 4.94
CA CYS A 85 6.90 -0.09 3.82
C CYS A 85 6.00 -0.26 2.58
N SER A 86 5.95 -1.46 2.01
CA SER A 86 5.26 -1.74 0.75
C SER A 86 3.76 -1.46 0.74
N GLN A 87 3.11 -1.30 1.89
CA GLN A 87 1.73 -0.83 1.94
C GLN A 87 1.56 0.57 1.33
N THR A 88 2.65 1.35 1.20
CA THR A 88 2.68 2.62 0.46
C THR A 88 2.20 2.47 -0.99
N LYS A 89 2.42 1.32 -1.62
CA LYS A 89 2.02 1.04 -3.01
C LYS A 89 0.52 1.21 -3.24
N GLY A 90 -0.29 0.77 -2.28
CA GLY A 90 -1.75 0.94 -2.36
C GLY A 90 -2.18 2.40 -2.40
N PHE A 91 -1.45 3.29 -1.72
CA PHE A 91 -1.71 4.73 -1.77
C PHE A 91 -1.40 5.31 -3.17
N CYS A 92 -0.31 4.86 -3.80
CA CYS A 92 -0.03 5.20 -5.19
C CYS A 92 -1.11 4.65 -6.12
N GLY A 93 -1.54 3.40 -5.91
CA GLY A 93 -2.63 2.79 -6.66
C GLY A 93 -3.92 3.60 -6.61
N VAL A 94 -4.30 4.11 -5.43
CA VAL A 94 -5.48 4.99 -5.27
C VAL A 94 -5.30 6.30 -6.02
N THR A 95 -4.12 6.92 -6.04
CA THR A 95 -3.90 8.16 -6.82
C THR A 95 -3.98 7.93 -8.33
N ILE A 96 -3.45 6.82 -8.83
CA ILE A 96 -3.59 6.40 -10.24
C ILE A 96 -5.06 6.12 -10.56
N ALA A 97 -5.76 5.34 -9.74
CA ALA A 97 -7.17 5.02 -9.94
C ALA A 97 -8.04 6.28 -9.99
N LYS A 98 -7.73 7.30 -9.17
CA LYS A 98 -8.41 8.59 -9.18
C LYS A 98 -8.20 9.34 -10.50
N LEU A 99 -6.99 9.37 -11.03
CA LEU A 99 -6.71 9.99 -12.33
C LEU A 99 -7.40 9.26 -13.50
N VAL A 100 -7.52 7.92 -13.41
CA VAL A 100 -8.31 7.13 -14.36
C VAL A 100 -9.80 7.47 -14.27
N GLU A 101 -10.33 7.54 -13.06
CA GLU A 101 -11.74 7.91 -12.81
C GLU A 101 -12.08 9.31 -13.35
N GLU A 102 -11.13 10.24 -13.27
CA GLU A 102 -11.24 11.61 -13.78
C GLU A 102 -11.02 11.70 -15.32
N GLY A 103 -10.69 10.59 -15.97
CA GLY A 103 -10.42 10.54 -17.41
C GLY A 103 -9.13 11.24 -17.84
N LYS A 104 -8.21 11.53 -16.89
CA LYS A 104 -6.93 12.19 -17.17
C LYS A 104 -5.89 11.23 -17.74
N ILE A 105 -5.97 9.95 -17.41
CA ILE A 105 -5.12 8.88 -17.91
C ILE A 105 -5.94 7.61 -18.17
N SER A 106 -5.41 6.72 -19.01
CA SER A 106 -5.88 5.33 -19.13
C SER A 106 -4.81 4.38 -18.57
N LEU A 107 -5.21 3.27 -17.96
CA LEU A 107 -4.26 2.25 -17.53
C LEU A 107 -3.47 1.66 -18.70
N ASP A 108 -4.04 1.64 -19.89
CA ASP A 108 -3.42 1.11 -21.11
C ASP A 108 -2.68 2.18 -21.92
N ASP A 109 -2.63 3.43 -21.44
CA ASP A 109 -1.76 4.45 -22.02
C ASP A 109 -0.29 4.02 -21.94
N PRO A 110 0.49 4.22 -23.02
CA PRO A 110 1.93 4.09 -22.95
C PRO A 110 2.53 5.00 -21.89
N VAL A 111 3.45 4.50 -21.09
CA VAL A 111 4.19 5.33 -20.12
C VAL A 111 4.90 6.47 -20.84
N SER A 112 5.41 6.24 -22.06
CA SER A 112 6.07 7.24 -22.90
C SER A 112 5.20 8.44 -23.28
N LYS A 113 3.88 8.32 -23.24
CA LYS A 113 2.96 9.45 -23.42
C LYS A 113 3.18 10.56 -22.39
N TYR A 114 3.59 10.21 -21.18
CA TYR A 114 3.80 11.13 -20.06
C TYR A 114 5.29 11.32 -19.75
N LEU A 115 6.09 10.29 -19.98
CA LEU A 115 7.50 10.18 -19.69
C LEU A 115 8.23 9.78 -20.98
N PRO A 116 8.58 10.75 -21.88
CA PRO A 116 9.12 10.47 -23.21
C PRO A 116 10.39 9.59 -23.22
N GLU A 117 11.16 9.59 -22.13
CA GLU A 117 12.34 8.74 -21.97
C GLU A 117 12.03 7.24 -22.01
N PHE A 118 10.78 6.83 -21.88
CA PHE A 118 10.32 5.46 -22.00
C PHE A 118 9.92 5.04 -23.43
N GLU A 119 10.14 5.90 -24.43
CA GLU A 119 9.82 5.60 -25.84
C GLU A 119 10.63 4.42 -26.40
N THR A 120 11.88 4.29 -25.98
CA THR A 120 12.75 3.20 -26.39
C THR A 120 13.36 2.53 -25.17
N LEU A 121 12.91 1.31 -24.90
CA LEU A 121 13.40 0.47 -23.80
C LEU A 121 14.21 -0.69 -24.35
N TRP A 122 15.15 -1.16 -23.56
CA TRP A 122 16.00 -2.31 -23.86
C TRP A 122 15.72 -3.44 -22.89
N VAL A 123 15.73 -4.66 -23.37
CA VAL A 123 15.54 -5.88 -22.58
C VAL A 123 16.87 -6.62 -22.50
N LEU A 124 17.21 -7.13 -21.34
CA LEU A 124 18.41 -7.91 -21.07
C LEU A 124 18.19 -9.35 -21.54
N ASP A 125 18.97 -9.81 -22.53
CA ASP A 125 18.99 -11.21 -22.98
C ASP A 125 20.02 -12.02 -22.19
N GLU A 126 21.22 -11.48 -22.00
CA GLU A 126 22.32 -12.16 -21.35
C GLU A 126 23.24 -11.15 -20.63
N ASP A 127 23.67 -11.49 -19.43
CA ASP A 127 24.73 -10.76 -18.68
C ASP A 127 25.81 -11.78 -18.30
N LYS A 128 26.87 -11.85 -19.09
CA LYS A 128 27.96 -12.82 -18.91
C LYS A 128 29.32 -12.16 -19.08
N ASP A 129 30.21 -12.41 -18.15
CA ASP A 129 31.63 -11.96 -18.21
C ASP A 129 31.74 -10.43 -18.40
N GLY A 130 30.78 -9.65 -17.83
CA GLY A 130 30.74 -8.19 -17.97
C GLY A 130 30.20 -7.69 -19.32
N VAL A 131 29.79 -8.58 -20.20
CA VAL A 131 29.16 -8.27 -21.49
C VAL A 131 27.65 -8.47 -21.38
N ARG A 132 26.89 -7.43 -21.68
CA ARG A 132 25.42 -7.47 -21.73
C ARG A 132 24.94 -7.51 -23.17
N LYS A 133 24.11 -8.50 -23.48
CA LYS A 133 23.37 -8.55 -24.74
C LYS A 133 21.97 -7.99 -24.49
N LEU A 134 21.59 -7.06 -25.32
CA LEU A 134 20.30 -6.36 -25.22
C LEU A 134 19.59 -6.41 -26.57
N HIS A 135 18.25 -6.47 -26.50
CA HIS A 135 17.43 -6.16 -27.67
C HIS A 135 16.43 -5.04 -27.32
N LYS A 136 15.93 -4.37 -28.35
CA LYS A 136 14.90 -3.35 -28.17
C LYS A 136 13.59 -4.02 -27.79
N ALA A 137 12.92 -3.51 -26.72
CA ALA A 137 11.62 -4.01 -26.31
C ALA A 137 10.62 -3.99 -27.48
N LYS A 138 9.87 -5.07 -27.64
CA LYS A 138 8.83 -5.24 -28.65
C LYS A 138 7.47 -4.78 -28.15
N ASN A 139 7.23 -4.98 -26.86
CA ASN A 139 5.99 -4.61 -26.22
C ASN A 139 6.04 -3.18 -25.68
N VAL A 140 4.92 -2.46 -25.84
CA VAL A 140 4.76 -1.14 -25.29
C VAL A 140 4.55 -1.24 -23.77
N LEU A 141 5.35 -0.50 -23.01
CA LEU A 141 5.18 -0.42 -21.56
C LEU A 141 3.98 0.49 -21.23
N THR A 142 3.01 -0.02 -20.48
CA THR A 142 1.81 0.73 -20.07
C THR A 142 1.81 1.09 -18.59
N ILE A 143 0.95 2.04 -18.19
CA ILE A 143 0.74 2.40 -16.77
C ILE A 143 0.29 1.17 -15.96
N ARG A 144 -0.58 0.34 -16.51
CA ARG A 144 -1.01 -0.93 -15.91
C ARG A 144 0.17 -1.80 -15.53
N MET A 145 1.12 -1.97 -16.45
CA MET A 145 2.26 -2.87 -16.28
C MET A 145 3.25 -2.39 -15.21
N VAL A 146 3.47 -1.09 -15.07
CA VAL A 146 4.32 -0.58 -14.00
C VAL A 146 3.66 -0.71 -12.63
N MET A 147 2.33 -0.56 -12.57
CA MET A 147 1.58 -0.62 -11.32
C MET A 147 1.29 -2.03 -10.81
N ASN A 148 1.29 -3.03 -11.69
CA ASN A 148 0.98 -4.42 -11.35
C ASN A 148 2.21 -5.36 -11.40
N HIS A 149 3.41 -4.78 -11.52
CA HIS A 149 4.69 -5.51 -11.52
C HIS A 149 4.94 -6.40 -12.75
N THR A 150 4.31 -6.11 -13.89
CA THR A 150 4.61 -6.80 -15.15
C THR A 150 5.44 -5.96 -16.12
N GLY A 151 5.99 -4.83 -15.66
CA GLY A 151 6.76 -3.89 -16.50
C GLY A 151 8.19 -4.33 -16.81
N GLY A 152 8.73 -5.36 -16.17
CA GLY A 152 10.09 -5.84 -16.39
C GLY A 152 11.19 -5.11 -15.59
N PHE A 153 10.84 -4.25 -14.66
CA PHE A 153 11.82 -3.55 -13.81
C PHE A 153 12.29 -4.41 -12.66
N PRO A 154 13.58 -4.31 -12.25
CA PRO A 154 14.07 -4.93 -11.03
C PRO A 154 13.39 -4.31 -9.79
N PHE A 155 13.57 -4.96 -8.63
CA PHE A 155 13.00 -4.51 -7.36
C PHE A 155 13.30 -3.03 -7.10
N GLU A 156 14.58 -2.64 -7.25
CA GLU A 156 15.04 -1.26 -7.11
C GLU A 156 16.16 -0.93 -8.11
N ILE A 157 16.22 0.32 -8.52
CA ILE A 157 17.30 0.89 -9.32
C ILE A 157 17.99 1.96 -8.50
N SER A 158 19.32 1.87 -8.39
CA SER A 158 20.13 2.90 -7.76
C SER A 158 20.22 4.14 -8.66
N ALA A 159 19.77 5.29 -8.19
CA ALA A 159 19.93 6.57 -8.87
C ALA A 159 21.39 6.94 -9.15
N LYS A 160 22.33 6.35 -8.41
CA LYS A 160 23.77 6.66 -8.56
C LYS A 160 24.45 5.89 -9.70
N ARG A 161 23.91 4.77 -10.14
CA ARG A 161 24.61 3.87 -11.08
C ARG A 161 23.77 3.27 -12.21
N GLY A 162 22.44 3.35 -12.17
CA GLY A 162 21.60 2.58 -13.11
C GLY A 162 21.84 1.06 -13.00
N ASP A 163 22.23 0.58 -11.82
CA ASP A 163 22.73 -0.76 -11.61
C ASP A 163 21.57 -1.72 -11.31
N ILE A 164 21.44 -2.75 -12.13
CA ILE A 164 20.37 -3.77 -12.01
C ILE A 164 20.54 -4.61 -10.74
N LYS A 165 21.75 -4.69 -10.20
CA LYS A 165 22.06 -5.46 -8.99
C LYS A 165 22.04 -4.63 -7.70
N GLY A 166 21.88 -3.33 -7.82
CA GLY A 166 21.95 -2.44 -6.68
C GLY A 166 20.66 -2.41 -5.88
N GLY A 167 20.55 -3.22 -4.86
CA GLY A 167 19.60 -2.99 -3.76
C GLY A 167 19.97 -1.71 -3.02
N GLY A 168 19.92 -0.58 -3.67
CA GLY A 168 20.22 0.71 -3.08
C GLY A 168 19.08 1.65 -3.35
N TRP A 169 18.41 2.08 -2.30
CA TRP A 169 17.41 3.12 -2.37
C TRP A 169 18.01 4.37 -3.00
N SER A 170 17.33 4.86 -4.04
CA SER A 170 17.77 6.01 -4.81
C SER A 170 17.66 7.35 -4.06
N GLY A 171 17.69 7.33 -2.74
CA GLY A 171 17.40 8.41 -1.81
C GLY A 171 18.00 9.81 -2.06
N GLY A 172 18.67 10.02 -3.19
CA GLY A 172 19.27 11.31 -3.52
C GLY A 172 18.65 12.05 -4.72
N ALA A 173 17.64 11.49 -5.40
CA ALA A 173 17.04 12.09 -6.58
C ALA A 173 15.51 12.16 -6.48
N PRO A 174 14.86 13.21 -6.98
CA PRO A 174 13.40 13.29 -7.09
C PRO A 174 12.82 12.13 -7.90
N ILE A 175 11.57 11.76 -7.63
CA ILE A 175 10.86 10.64 -8.30
C ILE A 175 10.97 10.76 -9.82
N ARG A 176 10.75 11.94 -10.37
CA ARG A 176 10.83 12.19 -11.82
C ARG A 176 12.21 11.87 -12.40
N GLN A 177 13.28 12.22 -11.68
CA GLN A 177 14.64 11.91 -12.08
C GLN A 177 14.96 10.42 -11.92
N THR A 178 14.46 9.80 -10.85
CA THR A 178 14.59 8.35 -10.62
C THR A 178 13.91 7.56 -11.72
N ALA A 179 12.73 7.99 -12.19
CA ALA A 179 12.04 7.37 -13.32
C ALA A 179 12.88 7.48 -14.62
N ALA A 180 13.51 8.63 -14.88
CA ALA A 180 14.38 8.79 -16.06
C ALA A 180 15.62 7.87 -16.00
N ILE A 181 16.19 7.66 -14.81
CA ILE A 181 17.27 6.68 -14.60
C ILE A 181 16.76 5.26 -14.87
N ALA A 182 15.55 4.94 -14.43
CA ALA A 182 14.93 3.65 -14.68
C ALA A 182 14.76 3.36 -16.19
N ALA A 183 14.36 4.36 -16.96
CA ALA A 183 14.23 4.27 -18.42
C ALA A 183 15.57 3.96 -19.13
N SER A 184 16.70 4.37 -18.54
CA SER A 184 18.04 4.08 -19.08
C SER A 184 18.58 2.69 -18.71
N SER A 185 17.89 1.96 -17.83
CA SER A 185 18.29 0.64 -17.37
C SER A 185 17.58 -0.46 -18.19
N PRO A 186 18.26 -1.55 -18.56
CA PRO A 186 17.60 -2.64 -19.25
C PRO A 186 16.52 -3.30 -18.39
N LEU A 187 15.41 -3.65 -19.01
CA LEU A 187 14.35 -4.48 -18.40
C LEU A 187 14.84 -5.92 -18.26
N MET A 188 14.37 -6.63 -17.26
CA MET A 188 14.68 -8.04 -17.02
C MET A 188 13.93 -8.97 -17.98
N PHE A 189 12.84 -8.51 -18.60
CA PHE A 189 12.02 -9.24 -19.56
C PHE A 189 11.10 -8.28 -20.33
N GLU A 190 10.50 -8.76 -21.42
CA GLU A 190 9.51 -8.01 -22.20
C GLU A 190 8.32 -7.59 -21.36
N PRO A 191 7.90 -6.32 -21.40
CA PRO A 191 6.74 -5.82 -20.67
C PRO A 191 5.50 -6.70 -20.89
N GLY A 192 4.81 -7.05 -19.83
CA GLY A 192 3.58 -7.84 -19.83
C GLY A 192 3.76 -9.36 -19.95
N THR A 193 4.99 -9.88 -20.08
CA THR A 193 5.21 -11.33 -20.30
C THR A 193 5.44 -12.14 -19.03
N ARG A 194 5.91 -11.50 -17.97
CA ARG A 194 6.17 -12.10 -16.66
C ARG A 194 5.90 -11.09 -15.57
N GLU A 195 5.99 -11.54 -14.33
CA GLU A 195 5.95 -10.68 -13.17
C GLU A 195 7.32 -10.59 -12.49
N ALA A 196 7.61 -9.43 -11.94
CA ALA A 196 8.69 -9.21 -10.97
C ALA A 196 8.31 -8.05 -10.07
N TYR A 197 8.19 -8.33 -8.78
CA TYR A 197 7.85 -7.33 -7.78
C TYR A 197 8.85 -6.17 -7.78
N SER A 198 8.39 -4.94 -7.92
CA SER A 198 9.24 -3.78 -8.19
C SER A 198 8.75 -2.51 -7.49
N ASN A 199 9.60 -1.93 -6.64
CA ASN A 199 9.41 -0.57 -6.15
C ASN A 199 9.57 0.43 -7.29
N THR A 200 10.54 0.20 -8.17
CA THR A 200 10.82 1.05 -9.34
C THR A 200 9.60 1.23 -10.23
N GLY A 201 8.85 0.15 -10.51
CA GLY A 201 7.61 0.26 -11.30
C GLY A 201 6.60 1.21 -10.67
N ILE A 202 6.36 1.08 -9.36
CA ILE A 202 5.42 1.96 -8.65
C ILE A 202 5.92 3.42 -8.62
N ASP A 203 7.23 3.64 -8.44
CA ASP A 203 7.80 4.99 -8.47
C ASP A 203 7.67 5.64 -9.86
N ILE A 204 7.70 4.85 -10.96
CA ILE A 204 7.36 5.34 -12.31
C ILE A 204 5.88 5.76 -12.38
N GLY A 205 4.97 5.00 -11.79
CA GLY A 205 3.56 5.39 -11.66
C GLY A 205 3.40 6.73 -10.94
N ALA A 206 4.11 6.94 -9.83
CA ALA A 206 4.12 8.22 -9.12
C ALA A 206 4.71 9.36 -9.97
N ALA A 207 5.73 9.10 -10.82
CA ALA A 207 6.24 10.08 -11.76
C ALA A 207 5.20 10.48 -12.82
N VAL A 208 4.35 9.55 -13.27
CA VAL A 208 3.19 9.85 -14.14
C VAL A 208 2.21 10.78 -13.42
N VAL A 209 1.92 10.53 -12.14
CA VAL A 209 1.06 11.43 -11.35
C VAL A 209 1.64 12.85 -11.32
N GLU A 210 2.96 13.03 -11.10
CA GLU A 210 3.59 14.35 -11.11
C GLU A 210 3.43 15.07 -12.45
N VAL A 211 3.59 14.37 -13.57
CA VAL A 211 3.45 14.97 -14.91
C VAL A 211 2.00 15.37 -15.20
N VAL A 212 1.05 14.50 -14.89
CA VAL A 212 -0.37 14.73 -15.20
C VAL A 212 -0.98 15.83 -14.34
N THR A 213 -0.55 15.94 -13.08
CA THR A 213 -1.13 16.89 -12.12
C THR A 213 -0.36 18.20 -12.02
N GLY A 214 0.92 18.21 -12.44
CA GLY A 214 1.84 19.34 -12.20
C GLY A 214 2.25 19.50 -10.74
N MET A 215 1.88 18.55 -9.86
CA MET A 215 2.17 18.55 -8.43
C MET A 215 3.23 17.48 -8.11
N LYS A 216 3.97 17.66 -7.02
CA LYS A 216 4.73 16.56 -6.44
C LYS A 216 3.80 15.44 -5.99
N TRP A 217 4.19 14.18 -6.19
CA TRP A 217 3.34 13.04 -5.88
C TRP A 217 2.88 13.03 -4.42
N GLU A 218 3.80 13.29 -3.48
CA GLU A 218 3.47 13.34 -2.06
C GLU A 218 2.50 14.48 -1.70
N GLN A 219 2.52 15.57 -2.45
CA GLN A 219 1.58 16.67 -2.26
C GLN A 219 0.19 16.31 -2.81
N TYR A 220 0.16 15.69 -4.00
CA TYR A 220 -1.09 15.21 -4.59
C TYR A 220 -1.74 14.15 -3.70
N LEU A 221 -0.97 13.15 -3.24
CA LEU A 221 -1.45 12.15 -2.29
C LEU A 221 -2.01 12.80 -1.02
N LYS A 222 -1.29 13.76 -0.46
CA LYS A 222 -1.75 14.46 0.75
C LYS A 222 -3.07 15.18 0.51
N GLN A 223 -3.18 15.95 -0.57
CA GLN A 223 -4.36 16.76 -0.89
C GLN A 223 -5.58 15.90 -1.21
N GLU A 224 -5.42 14.84 -2.00
CA GLU A 224 -6.52 14.08 -2.57
C GLU A 224 -6.96 12.86 -1.74
N VAL A 225 -6.09 12.40 -0.83
CA VAL A 225 -6.34 11.18 -0.06
C VAL A 225 -6.16 11.40 1.45
N LEU A 226 -4.97 11.87 1.88
CA LEU A 226 -4.66 11.88 3.32
C LEU A 226 -5.48 12.93 4.07
N ASP A 227 -5.51 14.17 3.58
CA ASP A 227 -6.26 15.25 4.23
C ASP A 227 -7.78 15.00 4.21
N PRO A 228 -8.40 14.60 3.09
CA PRO A 228 -9.83 14.27 3.07
C PRO A 228 -10.21 13.12 4.02
N LEU A 229 -9.36 12.10 4.18
CA LEU A 229 -9.57 11.01 5.13
C LEU A 229 -9.22 11.40 6.59
N GLY A 230 -8.64 12.58 6.81
CA GLY A 230 -8.19 13.01 8.13
C GLY A 230 -6.98 12.22 8.64
N MET A 231 -6.08 11.77 7.76
CA MET A 231 -4.86 11.02 8.07
C MET A 231 -3.72 11.97 8.44
N LYS A 232 -3.80 12.56 9.63
CA LYS A 232 -2.88 13.63 10.08
C LYS A 232 -1.53 13.11 10.58
N SER A 233 -1.40 11.81 10.76
CA SER A 233 -0.21 11.11 11.27
C SER A 233 0.40 10.18 10.22
N THR A 234 0.40 10.63 8.95
CA THR A 234 0.95 9.90 7.81
C THR A 234 1.84 10.82 6.98
N TRP A 235 3.13 10.45 6.82
CA TRP A 235 4.15 11.32 6.21
C TRP A 235 5.23 10.49 5.51
N PHE A 236 5.95 11.13 4.56
CA PHE A 236 7.19 10.58 4.01
C PHE A 236 8.41 10.93 4.89
N TRP A 237 8.40 12.08 5.51
CA TRP A 237 9.54 12.60 6.28
C TRP A 237 9.08 13.04 7.68
N PRO A 238 8.86 12.08 8.59
CA PRO A 238 8.49 12.42 9.96
C PRO A 238 9.62 13.17 10.66
N THR A 239 9.24 14.14 11.48
CA THR A 239 10.16 14.91 12.31
C THR A 239 10.69 14.08 13.48
N ASP A 240 11.81 14.52 14.12
CA ASP A 240 12.34 13.91 15.35
C ASP A 240 11.28 13.77 16.44
N ARG A 241 10.43 14.78 16.57
CA ARG A 241 9.35 14.76 17.55
C ARG A 241 8.36 13.64 17.28
N GLN A 242 8.00 13.43 16.02
CA GLN A 242 7.08 12.35 15.61
C GLN A 242 7.70 10.98 15.81
N LEU A 243 8.99 10.83 15.46
CA LEU A 243 9.72 9.57 15.61
C LEU A 243 10.00 9.17 17.06
N LYS A 244 9.91 10.08 18.04
CA LYS A 244 9.95 9.70 19.47
C LYS A 244 8.87 8.70 19.86
N ASN A 245 7.75 8.68 19.12
CA ASN A 245 6.64 7.75 19.34
C ASN A 245 6.67 6.53 18.39
N LYS A 246 7.79 6.24 17.72
CA LYS A 246 7.87 5.11 16.80
C LYS A 246 7.88 3.76 17.53
N ILE A 247 7.46 2.73 16.81
CA ILE A 247 7.71 1.35 17.20
C ILE A 247 9.15 1.02 16.81
N GLU A 248 9.95 0.53 17.75
CA GLU A 248 11.32 0.08 17.50
C GLU A 248 11.34 -1.23 16.72
N LEU A 249 12.40 -1.43 15.92
CA LEU A 249 12.57 -2.62 15.11
C LEU A 249 13.24 -3.73 15.92
N TYR A 250 12.70 -4.94 15.82
CA TYR A 250 13.21 -6.13 16.50
C TYR A 250 13.37 -7.29 15.54
N GLU A 251 14.32 -8.16 15.78
CA GLU A 251 14.45 -9.48 15.15
C GLU A 251 13.96 -10.53 16.13
N SER A 252 13.01 -11.38 15.74
CA SER A 252 12.53 -12.48 16.56
C SER A 252 13.54 -13.63 16.57
N ARG A 253 13.54 -14.40 17.67
CA ARG A 253 14.41 -15.56 17.89
C ARG A 253 13.57 -16.80 18.12
N GLU A 254 14.07 -17.94 17.69
CA GLU A 254 13.41 -19.22 17.92
C GLU A 254 13.39 -19.53 19.43
N ASP A 255 14.54 -19.36 20.07
CA ASP A 255 14.71 -19.53 21.50
C ASP A 255 15.09 -18.21 22.15
N GLY A 256 14.21 -17.68 23.00
CA GLY A 256 14.45 -16.52 23.81
C GLY A 256 13.87 -15.20 23.27
N PRO A 257 14.21 -14.08 23.91
CA PRO A 257 13.64 -12.78 23.61
C PRO A 257 14.02 -12.24 22.23
N ALA A 258 13.13 -11.47 21.63
CA ALA A 258 13.40 -10.67 20.43
C ALA A 258 14.53 -9.65 20.70
N VAL A 259 15.40 -9.47 19.71
CA VAL A 259 16.59 -8.60 19.83
C VAL A 259 16.35 -7.31 19.06
N TRP A 260 16.64 -6.17 19.70
CA TRP A 260 16.60 -4.88 19.03
C TRP A 260 17.59 -4.82 17.87
N VAL A 261 17.15 -4.26 16.74
CA VAL A 261 17.95 -4.09 15.54
C VAL A 261 17.98 -2.62 15.18
N GLU A 262 19.16 -2.10 14.84
CA GLU A 262 19.25 -0.76 14.29
C GLU A 262 18.48 -0.68 12.99
N GLN A 263 17.60 0.31 12.88
CA GLN A 263 16.86 0.51 11.65
C GLN A 263 17.82 0.89 10.52
N MET A 264 17.74 0.13 9.41
CA MET A 264 18.55 0.35 8.22
C MET A 264 18.34 1.77 7.65
N ALA A 265 19.29 2.25 6.85
CA ALA A 265 19.31 3.63 6.35
C ALA A 265 17.99 4.11 5.71
N MET A 266 17.26 3.22 5.02
CA MET A 266 15.95 3.56 4.44
C MET A 266 14.84 3.84 5.45
N GLN A 267 15.09 3.55 6.72
CA GLN A 267 14.15 3.66 7.83
C GLN A 267 14.63 4.66 8.86
N GLN A 268 15.87 5.04 8.73
CA GLN A 268 16.43 6.09 9.57
C GLN A 268 15.81 7.42 9.15
N LYS A 269 15.83 8.28 10.06
CA LYS A 269 15.36 9.62 9.90
C LYS A 269 16.49 10.58 9.45
N PRO A 270 16.17 11.48 8.54
CA PRO A 270 15.01 11.47 7.64
C PRO A 270 15.19 10.34 6.63
N TYR A 271 14.13 9.79 6.09
CA TYR A 271 14.16 8.71 5.09
C TYR A 271 15.19 8.98 3.96
N ASN A 272 15.32 10.22 3.56
CA ASN A 272 16.50 10.76 2.89
C ASN A 272 16.72 12.21 3.38
N ASP A 273 17.98 12.59 3.59
CA ASP A 273 18.34 13.90 4.18
C ASP A 273 17.89 15.08 3.33
N SER A 274 17.74 14.89 2.02
CA SER A 274 17.33 15.93 1.10
C SER A 274 15.83 16.14 1.01
N HIS A 275 15.01 15.20 1.54
CA HIS A 275 13.53 15.21 1.44
C HIS A 275 13.02 15.36 -0.01
N VAL A 276 13.69 14.74 -0.98
CA VAL A 276 13.36 14.87 -2.40
C VAL A 276 12.75 13.62 -3.02
N PHE A 277 12.97 12.45 -2.40
CA PHE A 277 12.49 11.17 -2.91
C PHE A 277 11.40 10.58 -2.01
N ALA A 278 10.15 10.83 -2.39
CA ALA A 278 8.97 10.25 -1.74
C ALA A 278 8.64 8.89 -2.38
N SER A 279 9.37 7.82 -2.03
CA SER A 279 9.15 6.51 -2.63
C SER A 279 7.70 6.05 -2.52
N ALA A 280 7.06 5.87 -3.67
CA ALA A 280 5.73 5.30 -3.77
C ALA A 280 5.73 3.79 -3.49
N GLY A 281 6.90 3.16 -3.62
CA GLY A 281 7.11 1.76 -3.32
C GLY A 281 7.10 1.43 -1.83
N ALA A 282 7.56 2.35 -0.94
CA ALA A 282 7.72 1.99 0.49
C ALA A 282 7.92 3.17 1.47
N GLY A 283 7.79 4.42 1.07
CA GLY A 283 8.32 5.57 1.83
C GLY A 283 7.44 6.10 2.98
N LEU A 284 6.17 5.68 3.10
CA LEU A 284 5.25 6.25 4.09
C LEU A 284 5.49 5.72 5.51
N TRP A 285 5.49 6.66 6.45
CA TRP A 285 5.31 6.43 7.88
C TRP A 285 3.90 6.77 8.27
N THR A 286 3.31 6.00 9.18
CA THR A 286 1.91 6.15 9.56
C THR A 286 1.67 5.67 11.00
N THR A 287 0.42 5.69 11.43
CA THR A 287 -0.08 5.08 12.66
C THR A 287 -1.19 4.08 12.32
N ALA A 288 -1.47 3.13 13.24
CA ALA A 288 -2.58 2.19 13.04
C ALA A 288 -3.92 2.92 12.87
N ASN A 289 -4.12 4.03 13.60
CA ASN A 289 -5.33 4.85 13.48
C ASN A 289 -5.51 5.41 12.08
N ASP A 290 -4.46 5.92 11.45
CA ASP A 290 -4.56 6.49 10.10
C ASP A 290 -4.64 5.38 9.04
N GLN A 291 -3.85 4.32 9.18
CA GLN A 291 -3.91 3.18 8.26
C GLN A 291 -5.31 2.56 8.21
N LEU A 292 -5.97 2.46 9.37
CA LEU A 292 -7.34 1.97 9.47
C LEU A 292 -8.33 2.82 8.66
N LYS A 293 -8.17 4.14 8.62
CA LYS A 293 -9.00 5.04 7.80
C LYS A 293 -8.87 4.74 6.31
N PHE A 294 -7.64 4.51 5.84
CA PHE A 294 -7.38 4.19 4.45
C PHE A 294 -7.99 2.85 4.04
N TYR A 295 -7.75 1.79 4.82
CA TYR A 295 -8.28 0.47 4.48
C TYR A 295 -9.79 0.36 4.67
N LYS A 296 -10.38 1.07 5.63
CA LYS A 296 -11.84 1.19 5.74
C LYS A 296 -12.45 1.92 4.55
N MET A 297 -11.77 2.95 4.01
CA MET A 297 -12.20 3.60 2.78
C MET A 297 -12.23 2.60 1.61
N LEU A 298 -11.22 1.74 1.48
CA LEU A 298 -11.22 0.67 0.47
C LEU A 298 -12.34 -0.35 0.71
N MET A 299 -12.52 -0.82 1.95
CA MET A 299 -13.60 -1.74 2.34
C MET A 299 -14.99 -1.15 2.08
N ASN A 300 -15.14 0.15 2.25
CA ASN A 300 -16.39 0.89 2.02
C ASN A 300 -16.52 1.43 0.59
N LEU A 301 -15.79 0.81 -0.35
CA LEU A 301 -15.89 1.11 -1.77
C LEU A 301 -15.72 2.61 -2.08
N GLY A 302 -14.64 3.17 -1.53
CA GLY A 302 -14.20 4.53 -1.79
C GLY A 302 -14.72 5.59 -0.83
N VAL A 303 -15.46 5.23 0.22
CA VAL A 303 -15.99 6.17 1.23
C VAL A 303 -15.30 5.98 2.56
N GLY A 304 -14.68 7.04 3.09
CA GLY A 304 -14.08 7.04 4.42
C GLY A 304 -15.12 7.02 5.54
N ASP A 305 -14.71 6.63 6.75
CA ASP A 305 -15.58 6.62 7.94
C ASP A 305 -16.15 8.02 8.30
N ASN A 306 -15.52 9.08 7.80
CA ASN A 306 -15.99 10.46 7.91
C ASN A 306 -17.01 10.86 6.84
N GLY A 307 -17.46 9.92 6.00
CA GLY A 307 -18.41 10.13 4.93
C GLY A 307 -17.83 10.76 3.66
N VAL A 308 -16.54 11.07 3.63
CA VAL A 308 -15.88 11.65 2.45
C VAL A 308 -15.63 10.56 1.41
N ARG A 309 -16.03 10.82 0.17
CA ARG A 309 -15.76 9.93 -0.96
C ARG A 309 -14.43 10.29 -1.60
N ILE A 310 -13.53 9.32 -1.69
CA ILE A 310 -12.23 9.42 -2.38
C ILE A 310 -12.33 8.90 -3.80
N LEU A 311 -12.99 7.75 -4.00
CA LEU A 311 -13.19 7.07 -5.28
C LEU A 311 -14.66 6.66 -5.45
N LYS A 312 -15.07 6.46 -6.69
CA LYS A 312 -16.34 5.80 -6.98
C LYS A 312 -16.27 4.32 -6.59
N GLU A 313 -17.43 3.76 -6.29
CA GLU A 313 -17.57 2.33 -6.00
C GLU A 313 -17.02 1.45 -7.11
N GLU A 314 -17.42 1.75 -8.36
CA GLU A 314 -16.99 1.03 -9.56
C GLU A 314 -15.46 1.06 -9.73
N THR A 315 -14.82 2.18 -9.40
CA THR A 315 -13.36 2.32 -9.47
C THR A 315 -12.68 1.37 -8.48
N VAL A 316 -13.16 1.28 -7.24
CA VAL A 316 -12.60 0.34 -6.28
C VAL A 316 -12.81 -1.09 -6.73
N LYS A 317 -14.03 -1.48 -7.13
CA LYS A 317 -14.36 -2.85 -7.56
C LYS A 317 -13.56 -3.30 -8.77
N ASN A 318 -13.51 -2.47 -9.82
CA ASN A 318 -13.00 -2.87 -11.12
C ASN A 318 -11.49 -2.61 -11.31
N ILE A 319 -10.89 -1.76 -10.47
CA ILE A 319 -9.49 -1.34 -10.64
C ILE A 319 -8.60 -1.76 -9.47
N LEU A 320 -9.10 -1.71 -8.22
CA LEU A 320 -8.29 -1.96 -7.03
C LEU A 320 -8.53 -3.32 -6.40
N ALA A 321 -9.78 -3.78 -6.35
CA ALA A 321 -10.17 -5.01 -5.66
C ALA A 321 -10.05 -6.28 -6.51
N VAL A 322 -9.64 -6.16 -7.77
CA VAL A 322 -9.45 -7.27 -8.70
C VAL A 322 -8.09 -7.14 -9.41
N SER A 323 -7.46 -8.27 -9.72
CA SER A 323 -6.17 -8.30 -10.40
C SER A 323 -6.23 -7.62 -11.77
N SER A 324 -5.20 -6.86 -12.08
CA SER A 324 -4.97 -6.26 -13.40
C SER A 324 -3.91 -7.00 -14.22
N ARG A 325 -3.37 -8.11 -13.69
CA ARG A 325 -2.42 -8.98 -14.39
C ARG A 325 -3.11 -9.92 -15.35
N PRO A 326 -2.40 -10.43 -16.36
CA PRO A 326 -2.88 -11.57 -17.15
C PRO A 326 -3.20 -12.77 -16.27
N ALA A 327 -4.22 -13.55 -16.65
CA ALA A 327 -4.62 -14.76 -15.91
C ALA A 327 -3.44 -15.73 -15.72
N GLY A 328 -3.34 -16.30 -14.51
CA GLY A 328 -2.28 -17.23 -14.12
C GLY A 328 -0.96 -16.58 -13.70
N MET A 329 -0.88 -15.24 -13.64
CA MET A 329 0.27 -14.50 -13.10
C MET A 329 0.09 -14.10 -11.62
N GLY A 330 -0.84 -14.73 -10.91
CA GLY A 330 -1.17 -14.35 -9.54
C GLY A 330 -1.96 -13.04 -9.44
N GLY A 331 -2.55 -12.82 -8.30
CA GLY A 331 -3.46 -11.71 -8.09
C GLY A 331 -2.77 -10.42 -7.64
N TYR A 332 -2.72 -9.39 -8.50
CA TYR A 332 -2.22 -8.07 -8.14
C TYR A 332 -2.90 -6.98 -8.99
N SER A 333 -3.36 -5.92 -8.34
CA SER A 333 -3.97 -4.75 -8.98
C SER A 333 -2.98 -3.58 -9.04
N LEU A 334 -3.45 -2.36 -8.87
CA LEU A 334 -2.61 -1.17 -8.84
C LEU A 334 -2.00 -0.98 -7.45
N GLY A 335 -0.86 -1.61 -7.20
CA GLY A 335 -0.16 -1.49 -5.91
C GLY A 335 -0.83 -2.22 -4.74
N LEU A 336 -1.79 -3.12 -5.00
CA LEU A 336 -2.44 -3.97 -4.01
C LEU A 336 -2.44 -5.43 -4.46
N VAL A 337 -2.22 -6.35 -3.55
CA VAL A 337 -2.56 -7.76 -3.75
C VAL A 337 -4.08 -7.84 -3.85
N ALA A 338 -4.58 -8.47 -4.90
CA ALA A 338 -6.00 -8.56 -5.17
C ALA A 338 -6.30 -9.89 -5.88
N PRO A 339 -7.48 -10.49 -5.71
CA PRO A 339 -7.82 -11.76 -6.32
C PRO A 339 -7.84 -11.66 -7.86
N GLU A 340 -7.59 -12.76 -8.55
CA GLU A 340 -7.73 -12.82 -10.02
C GLU A 340 -9.19 -12.67 -10.45
N GLN A 341 -10.11 -13.11 -9.61
CA GLN A 341 -11.55 -12.99 -9.84
C GLN A 341 -12.22 -12.51 -8.56
N ASP A 342 -13.18 -11.60 -8.70
CA ASP A 342 -13.99 -11.12 -7.59
C ASP A 342 -14.95 -12.22 -7.12
N ASN A 343 -15.03 -12.43 -5.80
CA ASN A 343 -15.97 -13.33 -5.13
C ASN A 343 -16.16 -12.90 -3.68
N GLU A 344 -17.18 -13.48 -3.00
CA GLU A 344 -17.54 -13.09 -1.63
C GLU A 344 -16.44 -13.36 -0.58
N ASP A 345 -15.53 -14.29 -0.86
CA ASP A 345 -14.42 -14.63 0.03
C ASP A 345 -13.12 -13.89 -0.32
N ALA A 346 -13.19 -13.04 -1.35
CA ALA A 346 -12.02 -12.34 -1.85
C ALA A 346 -11.53 -11.23 -0.92
N TRP A 347 -10.26 -11.26 -0.59
CA TRP A 347 -9.56 -10.24 0.18
C TRP A 347 -8.58 -9.48 -0.71
N PHE A 348 -8.46 -8.18 -0.48
CA PHE A 348 -7.44 -7.38 -1.13
C PHE A 348 -6.79 -6.39 -0.16
N GLY A 349 -5.57 -6.01 -0.44
CA GLY A 349 -4.78 -5.14 0.42
C GLY A 349 -3.30 -5.33 0.20
N HIS A 350 -2.46 -5.02 1.18
CA HIS A 350 -1.02 -5.20 1.04
C HIS A 350 -0.32 -5.46 2.37
N GLY A 351 0.73 -6.26 2.32
CA GLY A 351 1.72 -6.37 3.38
C GLY A 351 2.85 -5.35 3.24
N GLY A 352 3.66 -5.23 4.25
CA GLY A 352 4.90 -4.44 4.22
C GLY A 352 6.05 -5.21 4.87
N ALA A 353 7.26 -4.97 4.43
CA ALA A 353 8.45 -5.42 5.14
C ALA A 353 8.33 -5.03 6.63
N TRP A 354 8.97 -5.77 7.49
CA TRP A 354 8.85 -5.64 8.95
C TRP A 354 7.51 -6.00 9.53
N SER A 355 6.81 -6.96 8.87
CA SER A 355 5.64 -7.63 9.41
C SER A 355 4.48 -6.65 9.65
N THR A 356 4.13 -5.88 8.63
CA THR A 356 2.89 -5.13 8.57
C THR A 356 1.97 -5.73 7.53
N ASN A 357 0.67 -5.81 7.80
CA ASN A 357 -0.33 -6.30 6.86
C ASN A 357 -1.66 -5.63 7.12
N CYS A 358 -2.39 -5.26 6.06
CA CYS A 358 -3.78 -4.88 6.16
C CYS A 358 -4.53 -5.29 4.90
N ILE A 359 -5.57 -6.08 5.08
CA ILE A 359 -6.43 -6.60 4.02
C ILE A 359 -7.89 -6.41 4.37
N VAL A 360 -8.70 -6.27 3.35
CA VAL A 360 -10.14 -6.05 3.49
C VAL A 360 -10.93 -6.97 2.56
N ASN A 361 -12.12 -7.36 3.02
CA ASN A 361 -13.16 -7.97 2.20
C ASN A 361 -14.35 -7.01 2.16
N TRP A 362 -14.62 -6.43 0.99
CA TRP A 362 -15.66 -5.43 0.84
C TRP A 362 -17.07 -6.04 0.78
N HIS A 363 -17.23 -7.30 0.36
CA HIS A 363 -18.51 -8.02 0.33
C HIS A 363 -19.02 -8.26 1.75
N LYS A 364 -18.15 -8.77 2.62
CA LYS A 364 -18.48 -9.11 4.01
C LYS A 364 -18.31 -7.95 4.98
N LYS A 365 -17.77 -6.81 4.53
CA LYS A 365 -17.40 -5.68 5.38
C LYS A 365 -16.45 -6.10 6.49
N GLN A 366 -15.39 -6.82 6.12
CA GLN A 366 -14.38 -7.33 7.02
C GLN A 366 -13.02 -6.67 6.78
N LEU A 367 -12.24 -6.49 7.87
CA LEU A 367 -10.88 -6.00 7.81
C LEU A 367 -10.01 -6.77 8.81
N ARG A 368 -8.82 -7.15 8.37
CA ARG A 368 -7.75 -7.69 9.21
C ARG A 368 -6.54 -6.78 9.09
N MET A 369 -6.05 -6.24 10.22
CA MET A 369 -4.84 -5.45 10.30
C MET A 369 -3.88 -6.07 11.29
N TRP A 370 -2.62 -6.21 10.89
CA TRP A 370 -1.51 -6.62 11.73
C TRP A 370 -0.36 -5.63 11.58
N ILE A 371 0.18 -5.17 12.68
CA ILE A 371 1.31 -4.25 12.71
C ILE A 371 2.31 -4.71 13.74
N GLN A 372 3.51 -4.99 13.25
CA GLN A 372 4.71 -5.20 14.02
C GLN A 372 5.86 -4.46 13.33
N GLN A 373 6.95 -4.21 14.01
CA GLN A 373 8.20 -3.79 13.37
C GLN A 373 9.23 -4.88 13.65
N ARG A 374 9.31 -5.87 12.72
CA ARG A 374 10.15 -7.06 12.81
C ARG A 374 11.06 -7.17 11.59
N ALA A 375 12.38 -7.23 11.84
CA ALA A 375 13.40 -7.29 10.78
C ALA A 375 13.59 -8.70 10.18
N GLY A 376 13.08 -9.73 10.83
CA GLY A 376 13.23 -11.13 10.42
C GLY A 376 13.12 -12.10 11.61
N GLY A 377 13.47 -13.36 11.36
CA GLY A 377 13.38 -14.45 12.33
C GLY A 377 12.01 -15.16 12.31
N PRO A 378 11.84 -16.18 13.14
CA PRO A 378 10.61 -16.99 13.20
C PRO A 378 9.42 -16.21 13.75
N GLU A 379 8.22 -16.69 13.44
CA GLU A 379 6.94 -16.16 13.91
C GLU A 379 6.16 -17.24 14.69
N PRO A 380 6.64 -17.65 15.88
CA PRO A 380 6.04 -18.76 16.61
C PRO A 380 4.59 -18.49 17.05
N TRP A 381 4.16 -17.24 17.07
CA TRP A 381 2.79 -16.81 17.39
C TRP A 381 1.81 -16.97 16.23
N ASP A 382 2.28 -17.10 14.98
CA ASP A 382 1.41 -17.13 13.79
C ASP A 382 0.28 -18.17 13.87
N PRO A 383 0.52 -19.43 14.25
CA PRO A 383 -0.57 -20.43 14.33
C PRO A 383 -1.65 -20.04 15.34
N ALA A 384 -1.25 -19.58 16.52
CA ALA A 384 -2.19 -19.17 17.57
C ALA A 384 -2.96 -17.91 17.18
N TYR A 385 -2.27 -16.95 16.55
CA TYR A 385 -2.90 -15.74 16.05
C TYR A 385 -3.89 -16.02 14.92
N ASN A 386 -3.56 -16.89 13.96
CA ASN A 386 -4.47 -17.24 12.88
C ASN A 386 -5.72 -17.95 13.42
N GLU A 387 -5.59 -18.85 14.40
CA GLU A 387 -6.74 -19.45 15.08
C GLU A 387 -7.63 -18.39 15.78
N ALA A 388 -7.01 -17.39 16.41
CA ALA A 388 -7.76 -16.29 17.03
C ALA A 388 -8.53 -15.44 15.99
N VAL A 389 -7.92 -15.20 14.83
CA VAL A 389 -8.56 -14.50 13.70
C VAL A 389 -9.77 -15.30 13.19
N GLU A 390 -9.63 -16.61 13.00
CA GLU A 390 -10.72 -17.49 12.57
C GLU A 390 -11.86 -17.49 13.59
N LYS A 391 -11.56 -17.59 14.89
CA LYS A 391 -12.54 -17.51 15.96
C LYS A 391 -13.32 -16.19 15.93
N PHE A 392 -12.63 -15.07 15.70
CA PHE A 392 -13.31 -13.78 15.63
C PHE A 392 -14.29 -13.72 14.47
N PHE A 393 -13.87 -14.07 13.26
CA PHE A 393 -14.75 -14.00 12.08
C PHE A 393 -15.84 -15.06 12.08
N SER A 394 -15.62 -16.26 12.63
CA SER A 394 -16.64 -17.31 12.69
C SER A 394 -17.78 -17.01 13.66
N GLN A 395 -17.58 -16.19 14.68
CA GLN A 395 -18.64 -15.81 15.63
C GLN A 395 -19.70 -14.90 15.04
N HIS A 396 -19.35 -14.14 14.01
CA HIS A 396 -20.23 -13.12 13.44
C HIS A 396 -20.88 -13.56 12.13
N LEU A 397 -20.42 -14.69 11.55
CA LEU A 397 -20.94 -15.27 10.32
C LEU A 397 -21.31 -16.73 10.54
N GLY A 398 -22.53 -17.12 10.20
CA GLY A 398 -22.84 -18.52 10.01
C GLY A 398 -21.95 -19.09 8.89
N GLN A 399 -20.92 -19.83 9.30
CA GLN A 399 -20.04 -20.69 8.51
C GLN A 399 -19.56 -20.17 7.15
N SER A 400 -18.38 -19.60 7.10
CA SER A 400 -17.53 -19.64 5.90
C SER A 400 -16.06 -19.67 6.34
N GLY A 401 -15.33 -20.71 5.89
CA GLY A 401 -13.93 -20.92 6.23
C GLY A 401 -13.06 -19.84 5.60
N VAL A 402 -12.22 -19.23 6.41
CA VAL A 402 -11.18 -18.30 5.95
C VAL A 402 -9.96 -19.15 5.61
N GLU A 403 -9.67 -19.34 4.32
CA GLU A 403 -8.35 -19.82 3.93
C GLU A 403 -7.30 -18.77 4.33
N ALA A 404 -6.31 -19.20 5.10
CA ALA A 404 -5.27 -18.34 5.62
C ALA A 404 -4.43 -17.77 4.47
N TYR A 405 -4.63 -16.47 4.17
CA TYR A 405 -3.73 -15.73 3.28
C TYR A 405 -2.41 -15.49 4.02
N THR A 406 -1.45 -16.39 3.83
CA THR A 406 -0.07 -16.15 4.22
C THR A 406 0.57 -15.28 3.15
N GLY A 407 0.59 -13.96 3.37
CA GLY A 407 1.24 -13.00 2.46
C GLY A 407 2.76 -13.15 2.43
N ARG A 408 3.25 -14.31 2.02
CA ARG A 408 4.65 -14.52 1.67
C ARG A 408 4.80 -14.20 0.20
N THR A 409 5.30 -13.02 -0.11
CA THR A 409 6.04 -12.84 -1.35
C THR A 409 7.32 -13.65 -1.18
N SER A 410 7.40 -14.81 -1.84
CA SER A 410 8.68 -15.51 -2.05
C SER A 410 9.65 -14.53 -2.71
N GLU A 411 10.82 -14.36 -2.10
CA GLU A 411 11.95 -13.61 -2.63
C GLU A 411 12.38 -14.09 -4.01
#